data_8db77864700c5c4fe5745ca194e69313
#
_entry.id   8db77864700c5c4fe5745ca194e69313
#
_cell.length_a   1.000
_cell.length_b   1.000
_cell.length_c   1.000
_cell.angle_alpha   90.00
_cell.angle_beta   90.00
_cell.angle_gamma   90.00
#
_symmetry.space_group_name_H-M   'P 1'
#
loop_
_entity.id
_entity.type
_entity.pdbx_description
1 polymer ?
#
loop_
_entity_poly.entity_id
_entity_poly.type
_entity_poly.pdbx_seq_one_letter_code
_entity_poly.pdbx_strand_id
1 'polypeptide(L)'
;KIGMKIKSFLIASLAAFSLTAGAQSLSPSTKWHWDKGTIVVDTPERPAGQENVLGLKAPKLQTVRVGFVGLGMRGPWAVMRFCHIPGVEIVALCDYEEARAEKSQEYLRKQGLKPADIYSGAKGYEELCKRKDIDLVYIAADWNHHFPVAKMAMENGKHTAIEVPSAMNLEQCWSLIDLSEKTRQHCFILENCCYDYYEMNALAMAQDGVFGNIIRAEGAYIHCLEDFWNAYWQDPNDNDKDNLHWRMKYNMENRGDVYPTHGLGPVAQCLNIHRGDRFTTLVAMDTESFVGKDWVSKKSGKECKEFRNG
;
A
#
# COMPACT_ATOMS: atom_id res chain seq x y z
N LYS A 1 7.64 20.41 -53.30
CA LYS A 1 8.23 21.35 -52.32
C LYS A 1 7.10 21.94 -51.45
N ILE A 2 6.70 21.27 -50.41
CA ILE A 2 6.11 21.86 -49.19
C ILE A 2 6.60 20.98 -48.05
N GLY A 3 7.67 21.40 -47.50
CA GLY A 3 8.25 20.78 -46.31
C GLY A 3 8.26 21.80 -45.19
N MET A 4 8.08 21.30 -44.01
CA MET A 4 8.44 21.92 -42.75
C MET A 4 7.67 23.14 -42.26
N LYS A 5 6.77 22.87 -41.31
CA LYS A 5 6.55 23.69 -40.11
C LYS A 5 5.50 23.07 -39.19
N ILE A 6 5.74 21.89 -38.69
CA ILE A 6 4.97 21.32 -37.55
C ILE A 6 5.98 20.65 -36.61
N LYS A 7 6.79 21.44 -35.92
CA LYS A 7 7.67 20.96 -34.83
C LYS A 7 7.82 21.93 -33.66
N SER A 8 6.97 22.94 -33.53
CA SER A 8 7.13 23.92 -32.45
C SER A 8 5.90 24.15 -31.58
N PHE A 9 4.85 23.32 -31.70
CA PHE A 9 3.62 23.52 -30.94
C PHE A 9 3.27 22.40 -29.95
N LEU A 10 4.12 21.38 -29.81
CA LEU A 10 3.84 20.21 -28.93
C LEU A 10 4.67 20.18 -27.66
N ILE A 11 5.50 21.19 -27.39
CA ILE A 11 6.31 21.25 -26.16
C ILE A 11 5.75 22.23 -25.12
N ALA A 12 4.82 23.08 -25.49
CA ALA A 12 4.23 24.07 -24.56
C ALA A 12 2.98 23.60 -23.81
N SER A 13 2.38 22.47 -24.16
CA SER A 13 1.16 21.96 -23.50
C SER A 13 1.39 20.83 -22.48
N LEU A 14 2.63 20.33 -22.33
CA LEU A 14 2.98 19.35 -21.28
C LEU A 14 3.49 20.00 -19.98
N ALA A 15 3.69 21.30 -19.95
CA ALA A 15 4.18 22.01 -18.77
C ALA A 15 3.08 22.61 -17.87
N ALA A 16 1.80 22.46 -18.23
CA ALA A 16 0.70 23.12 -17.52
C ALA A 16 -0.21 22.17 -16.70
N PHE A 17 0.09 20.88 -16.62
CA PHE A 17 -0.74 19.92 -15.87
C PHE A 17 -0.04 19.25 -14.68
N SER A 18 1.08 19.79 -14.21
CA SER A 18 1.82 19.26 -13.06
C SER A 18 1.80 20.16 -11.82
N LEU A 19 0.76 20.95 -11.63
CA LEU A 19 0.65 21.86 -10.49
C LEU A 19 -0.66 21.74 -9.74
N THR A 20 -1.01 20.53 -9.25
CA THR A 20 -1.93 20.38 -8.09
C THR A 20 -1.87 18.98 -7.49
N ALA A 21 -0.76 18.60 -6.92
CA ALA A 21 -0.68 17.69 -5.80
C ALA A 21 0.68 17.93 -5.14
N GLY A 22 0.75 18.93 -4.30
CA GLY A 22 1.94 19.21 -3.50
C GLY A 22 2.16 18.19 -2.40
N ALA A 23 2.49 16.95 -2.75
CA ALA A 23 3.21 16.08 -1.87
C ALA A 23 4.67 16.53 -1.96
N GLN A 24 5.11 17.39 -1.04
CA GLN A 24 6.52 17.61 -0.85
C GLN A 24 7.16 16.26 -0.54
N SER A 25 7.96 15.75 -1.47
CA SER A 25 8.83 14.62 -1.22
C SER A 25 9.70 14.93 -0.01
N LEU A 26 9.70 14.06 0.99
CA LEU A 26 10.56 14.18 2.16
C LEU A 26 11.94 13.61 1.90
N SER A 27 12.08 12.79 0.87
CA SER A 27 13.34 12.25 0.41
C SER A 27 13.87 13.06 -0.77
N PRO A 28 15.17 13.23 -0.90
CA PRO A 28 15.76 13.64 -2.16
C PRO A 28 15.24 12.69 -3.23
N SER A 29 14.85 13.24 -4.38
CA SER A 29 14.29 12.45 -5.48
C SER A 29 15.13 11.19 -5.70
N THR A 30 14.53 10.02 -5.55
CA THR A 30 15.21 8.75 -5.81
C THR A 30 15.63 8.75 -7.26
N LYS A 31 16.94 8.86 -7.49
CA LYS A 31 17.51 8.84 -8.84
C LYS A 31 17.76 7.40 -9.24
N TRP A 32 17.47 7.10 -10.47
CA TRP A 32 17.83 5.84 -11.07
C TRP A 32 18.38 6.08 -12.48
N HIS A 33 19.22 5.19 -12.94
CA HIS A 33 19.78 5.23 -14.27
C HIS A 33 20.02 3.80 -14.80
N TRP A 34 20.19 3.70 -16.12
CA TRP A 34 20.62 2.46 -16.74
C TRP A 34 22.14 2.38 -16.75
N ASP A 35 22.70 1.28 -16.25
CA ASP A 35 24.09 0.92 -16.43
C ASP A 35 24.17 -0.50 -17.01
N LYS A 36 24.67 -0.62 -18.25
CA LYS A 36 24.89 -1.91 -18.95
C LYS A 36 23.69 -2.86 -18.92
N GLY A 37 22.49 -2.33 -19.10
CA GLY A 37 21.26 -3.13 -19.10
C GLY A 37 20.70 -3.43 -17.70
N THR A 38 21.23 -2.79 -16.67
CA THR A 38 20.75 -2.89 -15.29
C THR A 38 20.21 -1.54 -14.82
N ILE A 39 19.08 -1.54 -14.12
CA ILE A 39 18.60 -0.36 -13.43
C ILE A 39 19.41 -0.21 -12.14
N VAL A 40 20.11 0.90 -12.01
CA VAL A 40 20.80 1.28 -10.78
C VAL A 40 19.98 2.34 -10.08
N VAL A 41 19.69 2.12 -8.81
CA VAL A 41 18.95 3.06 -7.95
C VAL A 41 19.92 3.65 -6.96
N ASP A 42 20.07 4.99 -6.98
CA ASP A 42 20.88 5.67 -6.01
C ASP A 42 20.20 5.62 -4.65
N THR A 43 20.85 5.00 -3.68
CA THR A 43 20.36 4.97 -2.30
C THR A 43 20.57 6.36 -1.68
N PRO A 44 19.51 7.05 -1.26
CA PRO A 44 19.67 8.35 -0.61
C PRO A 44 20.43 8.20 0.72
N GLU A 45 21.26 9.19 1.01
CA GLU A 45 21.89 9.27 2.33
C GLU A 45 20.85 9.60 3.39
N ARG A 46 21.00 9.00 4.57
CA ARG A 46 20.13 9.34 5.70
C ARG A 46 20.37 10.81 6.10
N PRO A 47 19.33 11.61 6.27
CA PRO A 47 19.45 13.00 6.73
C PRO A 47 20.21 13.11 8.05
N ALA A 48 21.00 14.16 8.21
CA ALA A 48 21.77 14.38 9.42
C ALA A 48 20.88 14.46 10.67
N GLY A 49 21.24 13.76 11.72
CA GLY A 49 20.49 13.71 12.97
C GLY A 49 19.26 12.78 12.94
N GLN A 50 19.02 12.09 11.85
CA GLN A 50 17.95 11.09 11.71
C GLN A 50 18.51 9.70 12.05
N GLU A 51 17.84 8.99 12.92
CA GLU A 51 18.23 7.65 13.35
C GLU A 51 17.30 6.59 12.74
N ASN A 52 17.86 5.41 12.43
CA ASN A 52 17.05 4.31 11.94
C ASN A 52 15.98 3.87 12.97
N VAL A 53 14.97 3.19 12.49
CA VAL A 53 13.86 2.68 13.30
C VAL A 53 13.98 1.20 13.63
N LEU A 54 15.10 0.57 13.32
CA LEU A 54 15.37 -0.80 13.75
C LEU A 54 15.45 -0.82 15.28
N GLY A 55 14.57 -1.61 15.90
CA GLY A 55 14.48 -1.65 17.36
C GLY A 55 13.78 -0.47 18.02
N LEU A 56 13.10 0.40 17.23
CA LEU A 56 12.22 1.43 17.78
C LEU A 56 11.21 0.81 18.74
N LYS A 57 11.08 1.37 19.92
CA LYS A 57 10.11 0.96 20.94
C LYS A 57 9.16 2.10 21.23
N ALA A 58 7.87 1.81 21.27
CA ALA A 58 6.87 2.72 21.79
C ALA A 58 6.67 2.52 23.31
N PRO A 59 6.27 3.55 24.06
CA PRO A 59 5.86 3.39 25.44
C PRO A 59 4.71 2.39 25.56
N LYS A 60 4.73 1.59 26.62
CA LYS A 60 3.63 0.65 26.89
C LYS A 60 2.36 1.42 27.22
N LEU A 61 1.31 1.19 26.46
CA LEU A 61 -0.02 1.70 26.72
C LEU A 61 -0.90 0.62 27.37
N GLN A 62 -1.79 1.01 28.25
CA GLN A 62 -2.82 0.10 28.78
C GLN A 62 -3.89 -0.18 27.72
N THR A 63 -4.22 0.84 26.94
CA THR A 63 -5.16 0.76 25.83
C THR A 63 -4.56 1.46 24.62
N VAL A 64 -4.56 0.78 23.47
CA VAL A 64 -4.19 1.34 22.18
C VAL A 64 -5.47 1.81 21.50
N ARG A 65 -5.58 3.10 21.24
CA ARG A 65 -6.74 3.70 20.59
C ARG A 65 -6.52 3.76 19.10
N VAL A 66 -7.41 3.12 18.34
CA VAL A 66 -7.23 2.88 16.91
C VAL A 66 -8.27 3.64 16.11
N GLY A 67 -7.78 4.35 15.08
CA GLY A 67 -8.61 4.89 14.00
C GLY A 67 -8.45 4.05 12.74
N PHE A 68 -9.55 3.74 12.06
CA PHE A 68 -9.56 3.01 10.80
C PHE A 68 -9.84 3.94 9.63
N VAL A 69 -9.05 3.83 8.56
CA VAL A 69 -9.23 4.54 7.30
C VAL A 69 -9.34 3.54 6.15
N GLY A 70 -10.48 3.56 5.46
CA GLY A 70 -10.85 2.60 4.44
C GLY A 70 -11.64 1.42 5.00
N LEU A 71 -12.94 1.43 4.73
CA LEU A 71 -13.91 0.46 5.24
C LEU A 71 -14.69 -0.21 4.07
N GLY A 72 -13.99 -0.39 2.95
CA GLY A 72 -14.49 -1.10 1.79
C GLY A 72 -14.51 -2.62 2.01
N MET A 73 -13.60 -3.33 1.35
CA MET A 73 -13.55 -4.80 1.41
C MET A 73 -12.73 -5.31 2.62
N ARG A 74 -11.51 -4.80 2.82
CA ARG A 74 -10.56 -5.31 3.82
C ARG A 74 -10.79 -4.72 5.21
N GLY A 75 -11.10 -3.43 5.28
CA GLY A 75 -11.25 -2.68 6.53
C GLY A 75 -12.28 -3.28 7.49
N PRO A 76 -13.50 -3.64 7.08
CA PRO A 76 -14.50 -4.23 7.98
C PRO A 76 -14.02 -5.51 8.65
N TRP A 77 -13.29 -6.37 7.93
CA TRP A 77 -12.69 -7.58 8.51
C TRP A 77 -11.64 -7.25 9.56
N ALA A 78 -10.87 -6.18 9.36
CA ALA A 78 -9.92 -5.73 10.35
C ALA A 78 -10.64 -5.17 11.60
N VAL A 79 -11.65 -4.32 11.43
CA VAL A 79 -12.50 -3.84 12.54
C VAL A 79 -13.03 -5.02 13.35
N MET A 80 -13.60 -6.03 12.69
CA MET A 80 -14.12 -7.22 13.37
C MET A 80 -13.04 -7.93 14.21
N ARG A 81 -11.83 -8.12 13.67
CA ARG A 81 -10.73 -8.76 14.42
C ARG A 81 -10.27 -7.91 15.60
N PHE A 82 -10.16 -6.60 15.41
CA PHE A 82 -9.69 -5.68 16.45
C PHE A 82 -10.65 -5.57 17.64
N CYS A 83 -11.94 -5.83 17.44
CA CYS A 83 -12.92 -5.91 18.55
C CYS A 83 -12.58 -6.99 19.60
N HIS A 84 -11.76 -7.99 19.22
CA HIS A 84 -11.42 -9.13 20.09
C HIS A 84 -9.98 -9.05 20.62
N ILE A 85 -9.24 -7.98 20.34
CA ILE A 85 -7.87 -7.80 20.84
C ILE A 85 -7.91 -7.10 22.19
N PRO A 86 -7.46 -7.76 23.28
CA PRO A 86 -7.42 -7.12 24.60
C PRO A 86 -6.52 -5.88 24.59
N GLY A 87 -6.99 -4.81 25.24
CA GLY A 87 -6.24 -3.56 25.30
C GLY A 87 -6.32 -2.69 24.04
N VAL A 88 -7.25 -2.98 23.14
CA VAL A 88 -7.55 -2.14 21.98
C VAL A 88 -8.92 -1.48 22.13
N GLU A 89 -9.02 -0.22 21.76
CA GLU A 89 -10.27 0.55 21.66
C GLU A 89 -10.35 1.18 20.27
N ILE A 90 -11.43 0.91 19.53
CA ILE A 90 -11.69 1.54 18.24
C ILE A 90 -12.40 2.86 18.50
N VAL A 91 -11.74 3.98 18.20
CA VAL A 91 -12.23 5.33 18.55
C VAL A 91 -12.64 6.16 17.33
N ALA A 92 -12.27 5.73 16.13
CA ALA A 92 -12.61 6.44 14.89
C ALA A 92 -12.74 5.48 13.69
N LEU A 93 -13.73 5.73 12.85
CA LEU A 93 -14.02 5.01 11.61
C LEU A 93 -14.12 6.02 10.47
N CYS A 94 -13.35 5.81 9.40
CA CYS A 94 -13.32 6.70 8.25
C CYS A 94 -13.41 5.93 6.95
N ASP A 95 -14.32 6.34 6.08
CA ASP A 95 -14.36 5.92 4.67
C ASP A 95 -14.81 7.10 3.82
N TYR A 96 -14.50 7.07 2.52
CA TYR A 96 -15.04 8.05 1.59
C TYR A 96 -16.58 8.03 1.61
N GLU A 97 -17.15 6.83 1.66
CA GLU A 97 -18.59 6.56 1.75
C GLU A 97 -19.00 6.40 3.22
N GLU A 98 -19.76 7.35 3.76
CA GLU A 98 -20.23 7.33 5.15
C GLU A 98 -20.96 6.03 5.52
N ALA A 99 -21.76 5.51 4.59
CA ALA A 99 -22.50 4.27 4.80
C ALA A 99 -21.61 3.05 5.14
N ARG A 100 -20.37 3.03 4.68
CA ARG A 100 -19.40 1.97 5.03
C ARG A 100 -18.90 2.11 6.46
N ALA A 101 -18.68 3.33 6.90
CA ALA A 101 -18.31 3.61 8.29
C ALA A 101 -19.47 3.29 9.25
N GLU A 102 -20.70 3.66 8.89
CA GLU A 102 -21.91 3.32 9.63
C GLU A 102 -22.12 1.79 9.76
N LYS A 103 -21.87 1.04 8.70
CA LYS A 103 -21.95 -0.42 8.74
C LYS A 103 -20.94 -1.02 9.73
N SER A 104 -19.73 -0.49 9.78
CA SER A 104 -18.71 -0.90 10.75
C SER A 104 -19.09 -0.48 12.18
N GLN A 105 -19.66 0.71 12.34
CA GLN A 105 -20.21 1.19 13.61
C GLN A 105 -21.32 0.30 14.13
N GLU A 106 -22.20 -0.18 13.26
CA GLU A 106 -23.25 -1.12 13.65
C GLU A 106 -22.67 -2.43 14.21
N TYR A 107 -21.55 -2.89 13.62
CA TYR A 107 -20.86 -4.07 14.16
C TYR A 107 -20.33 -3.81 15.57
N LEU A 108 -19.71 -2.66 15.84
CA LEU A 108 -19.25 -2.29 17.20
C LEU A 108 -20.42 -2.31 18.19
N ARG A 109 -21.56 -1.74 17.82
CA ARG A 109 -22.78 -1.76 18.65
C ARG A 109 -23.25 -3.17 18.98
N LYS A 110 -23.24 -4.08 17.99
CA LYS A 110 -23.61 -5.49 18.16
C LYS A 110 -22.67 -6.25 19.10
N GLN A 111 -21.40 -5.81 19.20
CA GLN A 111 -20.43 -6.35 20.15
C GLN A 111 -20.51 -5.70 21.53
N GLY A 112 -21.42 -4.75 21.75
CA GLY A 112 -21.53 -4.03 23.01
C GLY A 112 -20.37 -3.07 23.29
N LEU A 113 -19.62 -2.70 22.25
CA LEU A 113 -18.49 -1.78 22.36
C LEU A 113 -18.95 -0.32 22.29
N LYS A 114 -18.09 0.59 22.80
CA LYS A 114 -18.32 2.02 22.69
C LYS A 114 -18.42 2.43 21.21
N PRO A 115 -19.28 3.39 20.89
CA PRO A 115 -19.32 3.95 19.54
C PRO A 115 -18.02 4.69 19.22
N ALA A 116 -17.55 4.54 17.98
CA ALA A 116 -16.46 5.31 17.42
C ALA A 116 -17.02 6.56 16.71
N ASP A 117 -16.23 7.62 16.59
CA ASP A 117 -16.60 8.77 15.77
C ASP A 117 -16.45 8.45 14.29
N ILE A 118 -17.39 8.91 13.47
CA ILE A 118 -17.41 8.66 12.03
C ILE A 118 -16.88 9.88 11.29
N TYR A 119 -16.04 9.61 10.31
CA TYR A 119 -15.49 10.57 9.36
C TYR A 119 -15.78 10.09 7.94
N SER A 120 -16.12 11.01 7.04
CA SER A 120 -16.44 10.64 5.66
C SER A 120 -15.97 11.67 4.63
N GLY A 121 -16.03 11.28 3.36
CA GLY A 121 -15.63 12.11 2.23
C GLY A 121 -14.12 12.23 2.05
N ALA A 122 -13.73 13.00 1.03
CA ALA A 122 -12.35 13.13 0.57
C ALA A 122 -11.34 13.61 1.62
N LYS A 123 -11.81 14.32 2.65
CA LYS A 123 -10.96 14.88 3.72
C LYS A 123 -11.19 14.24 5.09
N GLY A 124 -12.06 13.24 5.19
CA GLY A 124 -12.39 12.60 6.47
C GLY A 124 -11.15 12.06 7.18
N TYR A 125 -10.21 11.46 6.47
CA TYR A 125 -8.97 10.95 7.05
C TYR A 125 -8.06 12.07 7.61
N GLU A 126 -8.09 13.27 7.03
CA GLU A 126 -7.32 14.40 7.54
C GLU A 126 -7.78 14.81 8.95
N GLU A 127 -9.10 14.87 9.15
CA GLU A 127 -9.69 15.19 10.45
C GLU A 127 -9.42 14.07 11.46
N LEU A 128 -9.56 12.81 11.07
CA LEU A 128 -9.20 11.67 11.92
C LEU A 128 -7.73 11.74 12.36
N CYS A 129 -6.81 11.99 11.44
CA CYS A 129 -5.38 12.06 11.75
C CYS A 129 -4.99 13.21 12.68
N LYS A 130 -5.76 14.29 12.75
CA LYS A 130 -5.52 15.43 13.65
C LYS A 130 -5.92 15.17 15.11
N ARG A 131 -6.72 14.15 15.39
CA ARG A 131 -7.15 13.81 16.74
C ARG A 131 -5.96 13.51 17.65
N LYS A 132 -6.06 13.86 18.93
CA LYS A 132 -5.00 13.60 19.92
C LYS A 132 -5.22 12.31 20.72
N ASP A 133 -6.37 11.72 20.60
CA ASP A 133 -6.79 10.50 21.27
C ASP A 133 -6.71 9.24 20.38
N ILE A 134 -5.93 9.28 19.31
CA ILE A 134 -5.60 8.14 18.46
C ILE A 134 -4.11 7.84 18.58
N ASP A 135 -3.77 6.60 18.85
CA ASP A 135 -2.40 6.10 18.95
C ASP A 135 -1.94 5.42 17.66
N LEU A 136 -2.85 4.71 17.00
CA LEU A 136 -2.60 3.94 15.79
C LEU A 136 -3.65 4.22 14.72
N VAL A 137 -3.22 4.44 13.48
CA VAL A 137 -4.10 4.49 12.31
C VAL A 137 -3.92 3.22 11.48
N TYR A 138 -5.00 2.45 11.35
CA TYR A 138 -5.09 1.30 10.45
C TYR A 138 -5.58 1.75 9.09
N ILE A 139 -4.81 1.45 8.04
CA ILE A 139 -5.02 2.00 6.70
C ILE A 139 -5.33 0.85 5.73
N ALA A 140 -6.57 0.82 5.23
CA ALA A 140 -7.07 -0.13 4.24
C ALA A 140 -7.89 0.58 3.14
N ALA A 141 -7.51 1.80 2.82
CA ALA A 141 -8.07 2.60 1.74
C ALA A 141 -7.71 2.02 0.36
N ASP A 142 -8.05 2.71 -0.71
CA ASP A 142 -7.46 2.39 -2.01
C ASP A 142 -5.94 2.69 -2.03
N TRP A 143 -5.23 2.07 -2.94
CA TRP A 143 -3.76 2.11 -2.94
C TRP A 143 -3.17 3.52 -3.09
N ASN A 144 -3.86 4.43 -3.77
CA ASN A 144 -3.39 5.80 -3.92
C ASN A 144 -3.46 6.59 -2.60
N HIS A 145 -4.32 6.16 -1.67
CA HIS A 145 -4.49 6.81 -0.37
C HIS A 145 -3.64 6.20 0.75
N HIS A 146 -3.02 5.01 0.55
CA HIS A 146 -2.17 4.40 1.58
C HIS A 146 -1.07 5.35 2.07
N PHE A 147 -0.25 5.85 1.15
CA PHE A 147 0.85 6.78 1.50
C PHE A 147 0.36 8.13 2.04
N PRO A 148 -0.58 8.86 1.42
CA PRO A 148 -1.07 10.14 1.97
C PRO A 148 -1.62 10.04 3.39
N VAL A 149 -2.40 8.99 3.67
CA VAL A 149 -2.94 8.77 5.03
C VAL A 149 -1.83 8.45 6.02
N ALA A 150 -0.89 7.56 5.67
CA ALA A 150 0.24 7.22 6.51
C ALA A 150 1.12 8.44 6.84
N LYS A 151 1.41 9.25 5.82
CA LYS A 151 2.14 10.52 5.99
C LYS A 151 1.43 11.43 6.98
N MET A 152 0.15 11.71 6.77
CA MET A 152 -0.65 12.56 7.63
C MET A 152 -0.70 12.03 9.07
N ALA A 153 -0.87 10.73 9.26
CA ALA A 153 -0.92 10.10 10.57
C ALA A 153 0.42 10.24 11.32
N MET A 154 1.54 9.90 10.68
CA MET A 154 2.86 10.00 11.31
C MET A 154 3.26 11.45 11.61
N GLU A 155 2.98 12.40 10.73
CA GLU A 155 3.22 13.83 10.97
C GLU A 155 2.38 14.38 12.14
N ASN A 156 1.26 13.74 12.46
CA ASN A 156 0.44 14.04 13.62
C ASN A 156 0.72 13.13 14.83
N GLY A 157 1.87 12.45 14.86
CA GLY A 157 2.36 11.68 16.01
C GLY A 157 1.65 10.34 16.24
N LYS A 158 1.16 9.69 15.18
CA LYS A 158 0.48 8.40 15.26
C LYS A 158 1.30 7.30 14.59
N HIS A 159 1.27 6.12 15.19
CA HIS A 159 1.75 4.91 14.53
C HIS A 159 0.83 4.55 13.36
N THR A 160 1.38 3.86 12.36
CA THR A 160 0.60 3.43 11.18
C THR A 160 0.76 1.94 10.92
N ALA A 161 -0.35 1.33 10.56
CA ALA A 161 -0.42 -0.05 10.06
C ALA A 161 -1.12 -0.01 8.70
N ILE A 162 -0.37 -0.34 7.65
CA ILE A 162 -0.79 -0.10 6.26
C ILE A 162 -1.00 -1.44 5.57
N GLU A 163 -2.19 -1.65 5.00
CA GLU A 163 -2.47 -2.81 4.14
C GLU A 163 -1.60 -2.78 2.88
N VAL A 164 -1.44 -3.94 2.27
CA VAL A 164 -0.62 -4.15 1.06
C VAL A 164 -1.31 -3.53 -0.17
N PRO A 165 -0.54 -2.84 -1.03
CA PRO A 165 0.83 -2.39 -0.91
C PRO A 165 0.94 -1.10 -0.09
N SER A 166 1.99 -0.95 0.70
CA SER A 166 2.17 0.26 1.52
C SER A 166 2.55 1.49 0.72
N ALA A 167 3.12 1.31 -0.45
CA ALA A 167 3.59 2.37 -1.35
C ALA A 167 3.45 1.95 -2.81
N MET A 168 3.33 2.92 -3.70
CA MET A 168 3.09 2.71 -5.13
C MET A 168 4.31 3.03 -6.01
N ASN A 169 5.34 3.63 -5.44
CA ASN A 169 6.57 3.98 -6.13
C ASN A 169 7.74 4.11 -5.16
N LEU A 170 8.95 4.19 -5.69
CA LEU A 170 10.18 4.27 -4.90
C LEU A 170 10.25 5.51 -4.00
N GLU A 171 9.76 6.64 -4.45
CA GLU A 171 9.73 7.87 -3.68
C GLU A 171 8.87 7.71 -2.41
N GLN A 172 7.69 7.10 -2.55
CA GLN A 172 6.84 6.80 -1.41
C GLN A 172 7.49 5.80 -0.45
N CYS A 173 8.19 4.78 -0.97
CA CYS A 173 8.93 3.83 -0.14
C CYS A 173 9.96 4.53 0.74
N TRP A 174 10.81 5.38 0.15
CA TRP A 174 11.80 6.15 0.91
C TRP A 174 11.14 7.13 1.88
N SER A 175 10.08 7.81 1.44
CA SER A 175 9.35 8.78 2.28
C SER A 175 8.72 8.13 3.51
N LEU A 176 8.20 6.91 3.43
CA LEU A 176 7.68 6.18 4.59
C LEU A 176 8.78 5.90 5.62
N ILE A 177 9.97 5.51 5.17
CA ILE A 177 11.12 5.30 6.06
C ILE A 177 11.54 6.62 6.72
N ASP A 178 11.74 7.67 5.92
CA ASP A 178 12.15 8.99 6.43
C ASP A 178 11.13 9.57 7.42
N LEU A 179 9.85 9.43 7.14
CA LEU A 179 8.77 9.84 8.04
C LEU A 179 8.83 9.08 9.36
N SER A 180 8.98 7.77 9.32
CA SER A 180 9.08 6.94 10.52
C SER A 180 10.33 7.32 11.34
N GLU A 181 11.48 7.50 10.70
CA GLU A 181 12.73 7.92 11.35
C GLU A 181 12.61 9.32 11.96
N LYS A 182 12.05 10.29 11.21
CA LYS A 182 11.88 11.68 11.63
C LYS A 182 10.86 11.83 12.77
N THR A 183 9.73 11.15 12.67
CA THR A 183 8.64 11.30 13.65
C THR A 183 8.74 10.34 14.82
N ARG A 184 9.62 9.34 14.74
CA ARG A 184 9.75 8.23 15.69
C ARG A 184 8.43 7.49 15.89
N GLN A 185 7.63 7.37 14.83
CA GLN A 185 6.41 6.59 14.81
C GLN A 185 6.65 5.28 14.07
N HIS A 186 6.07 4.18 14.56
CA HIS A 186 6.07 2.91 13.84
C HIS A 186 5.29 3.08 12.53
N CYS A 187 5.91 2.62 11.44
CA CYS A 187 5.28 2.48 10.13
C CYS A 187 5.49 1.04 9.68
N PHE A 188 4.46 0.23 9.68
CA PHE A 188 4.59 -1.17 9.30
C PHE A 188 3.53 -1.60 8.28
N ILE A 189 3.98 -2.44 7.37
CA ILE A 189 3.12 -3.08 6.38
C ILE A 189 2.44 -4.30 7.00
N LEU A 190 1.15 -4.44 6.73
CA LEU A 190 0.35 -5.57 7.20
C LEU A 190 0.43 -6.74 6.21
N GLU A 191 1.66 -7.22 5.96
CA GLU A 191 1.91 -8.37 5.09
C GLU A 191 1.47 -9.65 5.79
N ASN A 192 0.24 -10.08 5.51
CA ASN A 192 -0.38 -11.20 6.20
C ASN A 192 0.33 -12.54 5.96
N CYS A 193 0.91 -12.76 4.75
CA CYS A 193 1.58 -14.00 4.43
C CYS A 193 2.84 -14.27 5.29
N CYS A 194 3.42 -13.23 5.91
CA CYS A 194 4.50 -13.44 6.89
C CYS A 194 4.02 -14.09 8.20
N TYR A 195 2.72 -14.14 8.45
CA TYR A 195 2.14 -14.61 9.72
C TYR A 195 1.30 -15.88 9.58
N ASP A 196 1.31 -16.49 8.39
CA ASP A 196 0.68 -17.78 8.19
C ASP A 196 1.48 -18.90 8.87
N TYR A 197 0.82 -19.99 9.19
CA TYR A 197 1.40 -21.06 10.01
C TYR A 197 2.71 -21.63 9.45
N TYR A 198 2.75 -21.88 8.14
CA TYR A 198 3.93 -22.48 7.50
C TYR A 198 5.08 -21.48 7.40
N GLU A 199 4.81 -20.25 7.07
CA GLU A 199 5.79 -19.17 6.95
C GLU A 199 6.42 -18.84 8.31
N MET A 200 5.61 -18.78 9.36
CA MET A 200 6.12 -18.58 10.72
C MET A 200 6.97 -19.76 11.21
N ASN A 201 6.59 -21.00 10.89
CA ASN A 201 7.41 -22.17 11.21
C ASN A 201 8.74 -22.15 10.42
N ALA A 202 8.70 -21.84 9.11
CA ALA A 202 9.91 -21.71 8.31
C ALA A 202 10.85 -20.64 8.86
N LEU A 203 10.31 -19.49 9.28
CA LEU A 203 11.08 -18.43 9.91
C LEU A 203 11.72 -18.90 11.23
N ALA A 204 10.96 -19.56 12.10
CA ALA A 204 11.49 -20.09 13.35
C ALA A 204 12.62 -21.11 13.09
N MET A 205 12.43 -22.03 12.15
CA MET A 205 13.47 -22.99 11.76
C MET A 205 14.71 -22.32 11.17
N ALA A 206 14.55 -21.26 10.39
CA ALA A 206 15.66 -20.47 9.86
C ALA A 206 16.45 -19.78 11.00
N GLN A 207 15.74 -19.18 11.96
CA GLN A 207 16.34 -18.52 13.12
C GLN A 207 17.06 -19.49 14.05
N ASP A 208 16.53 -20.71 14.21
CA ASP A 208 17.15 -21.79 14.99
C ASP A 208 18.30 -22.49 14.26
N GLY A 209 18.61 -22.07 13.02
CA GLY A 209 19.70 -22.63 12.23
C GLY A 209 19.45 -24.02 11.65
N VAL A 210 18.20 -24.50 11.66
CA VAL A 210 17.83 -25.84 11.16
C VAL A 210 18.20 -26.02 9.70
N PHE A 211 18.10 -24.97 8.89
CA PHE A 211 18.44 -25.00 7.47
C PHE A 211 19.94 -24.79 7.19
N GLY A 212 20.74 -24.50 8.23
CA GLY A 212 22.13 -24.10 8.02
C GLY A 212 22.24 -22.83 7.19
N ASN A 213 23.23 -22.77 6.29
CA ASN A 213 23.35 -21.65 5.36
C ASN A 213 22.29 -21.75 4.25
N ILE A 214 21.37 -20.85 4.23
CA ILE A 214 20.32 -20.80 3.19
C ILE A 214 20.94 -20.24 1.91
N ILE A 215 21.02 -21.07 0.87
CA ILE A 215 21.61 -20.72 -0.42
C ILE A 215 20.54 -20.18 -1.37
N ARG A 216 19.31 -20.66 -1.27
CA ARG A 216 18.18 -20.29 -2.13
C ARG A 216 16.88 -20.33 -1.31
N ALA A 217 16.04 -19.35 -1.56
CA ALA A 217 14.65 -19.37 -1.12
C ALA A 217 13.75 -19.01 -2.31
N GLU A 218 12.53 -19.52 -2.29
CA GLU A 218 11.53 -19.29 -3.32
C GLU A 218 10.19 -19.02 -2.66
N GLY A 219 9.50 -17.98 -3.11
CA GLY A 219 8.16 -17.62 -2.69
C GLY A 219 7.32 -17.29 -3.91
N ALA A 220 6.02 -17.55 -3.83
CA ALA A 220 5.09 -17.30 -4.92
C ALA A 220 3.77 -16.75 -4.38
N TYR A 221 3.16 -15.86 -5.16
CA TYR A 221 1.76 -15.49 -5.01
C TYR A 221 1.07 -15.73 -6.35
N ILE A 222 0.34 -16.84 -6.43
CA ILE A 222 -0.34 -17.27 -7.64
C ILE A 222 -1.83 -17.27 -7.36
N HIS A 223 -2.58 -16.37 -8.02
CA HIS A 223 -3.98 -16.17 -7.75
C HIS A 223 -4.78 -15.95 -9.04
N CYS A 224 -5.85 -16.72 -9.24
CA CYS A 224 -6.85 -16.40 -10.25
C CYS A 224 -7.75 -15.29 -9.72
N LEU A 225 -7.74 -14.12 -10.34
CA LEU A 225 -8.57 -12.97 -9.96
C LEU A 225 -9.85 -12.83 -10.81
N GLU A 226 -10.13 -13.76 -11.70
CA GLU A 226 -11.26 -13.67 -12.64
C GLU A 226 -12.60 -13.49 -11.92
N ASP A 227 -12.82 -14.21 -10.81
CA ASP A 227 -14.03 -14.08 -10.01
C ASP A 227 -14.20 -12.69 -9.39
N PHE A 228 -13.06 -12.03 -9.08
CA PHE A 228 -13.06 -10.67 -8.54
C PHE A 228 -13.21 -9.60 -9.62
N TRP A 229 -12.84 -9.88 -10.87
CA TRP A 229 -12.89 -8.88 -11.94
C TRP A 229 -14.32 -8.39 -12.23
N ASN A 230 -15.31 -9.25 -12.07
CA ASN A 230 -16.69 -8.82 -12.17
C ASN A 230 -17.07 -7.77 -11.11
N ALA A 231 -16.58 -7.93 -9.87
CA ALA A 231 -16.80 -6.97 -8.79
C ALA A 231 -15.98 -5.67 -8.98
N TYR A 232 -14.88 -5.73 -9.74
CA TYR A 232 -14.02 -4.58 -10.01
C TYR A 232 -14.31 -3.92 -11.37
N TRP A 233 -15.24 -4.46 -12.15
CA TRP A 233 -15.54 -3.92 -13.48
C TRP A 233 -16.14 -2.52 -13.41
N GLN A 234 -17.07 -2.32 -12.49
CA GLN A 234 -17.79 -1.07 -12.33
C GLN A 234 -17.60 -0.51 -10.92
N ASP A 235 -17.43 0.79 -10.80
CA ASP A 235 -17.52 1.42 -9.48
C ASP A 235 -18.99 1.39 -9.04
N PRO A 236 -19.33 0.71 -7.93
CA PRO A 236 -20.71 0.61 -7.47
C PRO A 236 -21.30 1.94 -7.02
N ASN A 237 -20.46 2.96 -6.81
CA ASN A 237 -20.86 4.28 -6.36
C ASN A 237 -20.95 5.29 -7.53
N ASP A 238 -20.65 4.86 -8.75
CA ASP A 238 -20.70 5.71 -9.93
C ASP A 238 -21.80 5.23 -10.88
N ASN A 239 -22.71 6.14 -11.23
CA ASN A 239 -23.76 5.88 -12.21
C ASN A 239 -23.26 5.87 -13.67
N ASP A 240 -22.03 6.30 -13.89
CA ASP A 240 -21.37 6.21 -15.18
C ASP A 240 -20.90 4.75 -15.41
N LYS A 241 -21.59 4.06 -16.31
CA LYS A 241 -21.29 2.67 -16.64
C LYS A 241 -19.92 2.47 -17.27
N ASP A 242 -19.31 3.55 -17.77
CA ASP A 242 -17.96 3.55 -18.34
C ASP A 242 -16.88 3.85 -17.28
N ASN A 243 -17.27 4.21 -16.06
CA ASN A 243 -16.33 4.45 -14.98
C ASN A 243 -15.98 3.14 -14.27
N LEU A 244 -14.81 2.63 -14.57
CA LEU A 244 -14.29 1.40 -13.98
C LEU A 244 -13.87 1.62 -12.52
N HIS A 245 -14.03 0.61 -11.71
CA HIS A 245 -13.49 0.58 -10.35
C HIS A 245 -11.97 0.85 -10.36
N TRP A 246 -11.46 1.57 -9.37
CA TRP A 246 -10.06 2.01 -9.30
C TRP A 246 -9.05 0.86 -9.48
N ARG A 247 -9.36 -0.32 -8.97
CA ARG A 247 -8.49 -1.49 -9.06
C ARG A 247 -8.42 -2.04 -10.49
N MET A 248 -9.50 -2.01 -11.23
CA MET A 248 -9.50 -2.41 -12.64
C MET A 248 -8.66 -1.42 -13.47
N LYS A 249 -8.87 -0.11 -13.26
CA LYS A 249 -8.04 0.93 -13.90
C LYS A 249 -6.55 0.69 -13.62
N TYR A 250 -6.20 0.42 -12.37
CA TYR A 250 -4.82 0.15 -12.00
C TYR A 250 -4.25 -1.05 -12.76
N ASN A 251 -4.97 -2.17 -12.81
CA ASN A 251 -4.52 -3.36 -13.52
C ASN A 251 -4.39 -3.13 -15.04
N MET A 252 -5.22 -2.27 -15.62
CA MET A 252 -5.12 -1.93 -17.04
C MET A 252 -3.92 -1.03 -17.35
N GLU A 253 -3.55 -0.15 -16.45
CA GLU A 253 -2.53 0.89 -16.65
C GLU A 253 -1.13 0.47 -16.21
N ASN A 254 -1.02 -0.44 -15.25
CA ASN A 254 0.24 -0.80 -14.62
C ASN A 254 0.64 -2.24 -14.97
N ARG A 255 1.95 -2.43 -15.15
CA ARG A 255 2.57 -3.72 -15.44
C ARG A 255 3.34 -4.21 -14.23
N GLY A 256 3.39 -5.52 -14.03
CA GLY A 256 4.14 -6.16 -12.97
C GLY A 256 3.24 -6.77 -11.86
N ASP A 257 3.88 -7.40 -10.90
CA ASP A 257 3.21 -8.01 -9.77
C ASP A 257 2.59 -6.96 -8.84
N VAL A 258 1.31 -7.08 -8.57
CA VAL A 258 0.57 -6.15 -7.69
C VAL A 258 0.74 -6.47 -6.21
N TYR A 259 1.18 -7.69 -5.87
CA TYR A 259 1.42 -8.16 -4.50
C TYR A 259 2.74 -8.91 -4.33
N PRO A 260 3.88 -8.33 -4.76
CA PRO A 260 5.19 -9.02 -4.65
C PRO A 260 5.52 -9.36 -3.20
N THR A 261 4.99 -8.61 -2.24
CA THR A 261 5.25 -8.78 -0.82
C THR A 261 4.71 -10.09 -0.26
N HIS A 262 3.64 -10.66 -0.83
CA HIS A 262 3.09 -11.93 -0.37
C HIS A 262 4.05 -13.11 -0.57
N GLY A 263 4.78 -13.14 -1.69
CA GLY A 263 5.84 -14.12 -1.89
C GLY A 263 7.17 -13.69 -1.29
N LEU A 264 7.54 -12.41 -1.46
CA LEU A 264 8.84 -11.88 -1.06
C LEU A 264 8.97 -11.67 0.45
N GLY A 265 7.90 -11.30 1.15
CA GLY A 265 7.95 -10.99 2.58
C GLY A 265 8.48 -12.15 3.42
N PRO A 266 7.87 -13.35 3.38
CA PRO A 266 8.38 -14.53 4.10
C PRO A 266 9.82 -14.91 3.72
N VAL A 267 10.13 -14.86 2.42
CA VAL A 267 11.50 -15.11 1.92
C VAL A 267 12.49 -14.12 2.50
N ALA A 268 12.17 -12.84 2.47
CA ALA A 268 13.03 -11.79 3.00
C ALA A 268 13.28 -11.94 4.50
N GLN A 269 12.29 -12.38 5.28
CA GLN A 269 12.44 -12.67 6.70
C GLN A 269 13.38 -13.85 6.95
N CYS A 270 13.21 -14.96 6.24
CA CYS A 270 14.06 -16.14 6.36
C CYS A 270 15.50 -15.86 5.95
N LEU A 271 15.73 -15.00 4.99
CA LEU A 271 17.05 -14.57 4.50
C LEU A 271 17.62 -13.38 5.29
N ASN A 272 16.97 -12.95 6.36
CA ASN A 272 17.43 -11.86 7.20
C ASN A 272 17.69 -10.53 6.44
N ILE A 273 16.92 -10.27 5.38
CA ILE A 273 17.05 -9.05 4.56
C ILE A 273 16.80 -7.81 5.42
N HIS A 274 17.64 -6.80 5.28
CA HIS A 274 17.71 -5.57 6.08
C HIS A 274 18.05 -5.77 7.58
N ARG A 275 18.40 -6.99 7.97
CA ARG A 275 18.80 -7.32 9.35
C ARG A 275 20.14 -8.06 9.42
N GLY A 276 20.99 -7.83 8.45
CA GLY A 276 22.30 -8.46 8.29
C GLY A 276 22.59 -8.77 6.82
N ASP A 277 21.56 -9.01 6.01
CA ASP A 277 21.69 -9.28 4.59
C ASP A 277 20.95 -8.23 3.73
N ARG A 278 21.16 -8.25 2.41
CA ARG A 278 20.55 -7.32 1.47
C ARG A 278 20.43 -7.92 0.08
N PHE A 279 19.47 -7.44 -0.70
CA PHE A 279 19.45 -7.68 -2.14
C PHE A 279 20.54 -6.87 -2.84
N THR A 280 21.25 -7.50 -3.77
CA THR A 280 22.30 -6.87 -4.58
C THR A 280 21.92 -6.77 -6.04
N THR A 281 21.03 -7.64 -6.51
CA THR A 281 20.62 -7.72 -7.90
C THR A 281 19.14 -8.09 -7.96
N LEU A 282 18.41 -7.47 -8.88
CA LEU A 282 17.04 -7.79 -9.22
C LEU A 282 16.96 -8.09 -10.72
N VAL A 283 16.31 -9.19 -11.07
CA VAL A 283 15.91 -9.51 -12.44
C VAL A 283 14.40 -9.71 -12.44
N ALA A 284 13.70 -8.99 -13.29
CA ALA A 284 12.26 -9.12 -13.46
C ALA A 284 11.95 -9.57 -14.90
N MET A 285 11.05 -10.52 -15.01
CA MET A 285 10.52 -11.00 -16.29
C MET A 285 9.02 -11.13 -16.18
N ASP A 286 8.31 -10.73 -17.21
CA ASP A 286 6.88 -10.89 -17.33
C ASP A 286 6.48 -11.26 -18.75
N THR A 287 5.24 -11.67 -18.94
CA THR A 287 4.63 -11.89 -20.25
C THR A 287 3.65 -10.79 -20.57
N GLU A 288 3.14 -10.77 -21.79
CA GLU A 288 1.96 -9.96 -22.09
C GLU A 288 0.76 -10.47 -21.28
N SER A 289 -0.09 -9.54 -20.84
CA SER A 289 -1.37 -9.87 -20.21
C SER A 289 -2.30 -10.50 -21.24
N PHE A 290 -2.39 -11.82 -21.22
CA PHE A 290 -3.26 -12.55 -22.13
C PHE A 290 -4.69 -12.64 -21.57
N VAL A 291 -4.81 -13.14 -20.35
CA VAL A 291 -6.13 -13.39 -19.71
C VAL A 291 -6.87 -12.07 -19.48
N GLY A 292 -6.20 -11.04 -18.99
CA GLY A 292 -6.80 -9.72 -18.74
C GLY A 292 -7.32 -9.07 -20.02
N LYS A 293 -6.54 -9.08 -21.10
CA LYS A 293 -6.98 -8.56 -22.41
C LYS A 293 -8.21 -9.28 -22.94
N ASP A 294 -8.20 -10.61 -22.90
CA ASP A 294 -9.31 -11.44 -23.36
C ASP A 294 -10.59 -11.18 -22.54
N TRP A 295 -10.46 -11.12 -21.22
CA TRP A 295 -11.58 -10.88 -20.32
C TRP A 295 -12.22 -9.51 -20.55
N VAL A 296 -11.40 -8.44 -20.60
CA VAL A 296 -11.90 -7.08 -20.86
C VAL A 296 -12.52 -6.98 -22.26
N SER A 297 -11.94 -7.62 -23.27
CA SER A 297 -12.51 -7.63 -24.64
C SER A 297 -13.88 -8.29 -24.67
N LYS A 298 -14.04 -9.42 -24.01
CA LYS A 298 -15.33 -10.13 -23.89
C LYS A 298 -16.36 -9.31 -23.12
N LYS A 299 -15.96 -8.66 -22.02
CA LYS A 299 -16.87 -7.90 -21.17
C LYS A 299 -17.33 -6.61 -21.82
N SER A 300 -16.45 -5.88 -22.49
CA SER A 300 -16.75 -4.60 -23.15
C SER A 300 -17.34 -4.77 -24.55
N GLY A 301 -17.20 -5.92 -25.18
CA GLY A 301 -17.52 -6.13 -26.59
C GLY A 301 -16.58 -5.39 -27.57
N LYS A 302 -15.44 -4.89 -27.09
CA LYS A 302 -14.43 -4.17 -27.87
C LYS A 302 -13.07 -4.79 -27.65
N GLU A 303 -12.21 -4.80 -28.67
CA GLU A 303 -10.82 -5.28 -28.53
C GLU A 303 -10.06 -4.46 -27.47
N CYS A 304 -9.60 -5.09 -26.43
CA CYS A 304 -8.73 -4.48 -25.43
C CYS A 304 -7.28 -4.56 -25.88
N LYS A 305 -6.71 -3.42 -26.28
CA LYS A 305 -5.31 -3.37 -26.76
C LYS A 305 -4.30 -3.17 -25.62
N GLU A 306 -4.72 -2.58 -24.52
CA GLU A 306 -3.85 -2.13 -23.42
C GLU A 306 -4.34 -2.63 -22.07
N PHE A 307 -4.13 -3.89 -21.79
CA PHE A 307 -4.19 -4.40 -20.42
C PHE A 307 -2.77 -4.77 -20.01
N ARG A 308 -2.22 -4.11 -19.00
CA ARG A 308 -0.79 -4.20 -18.70
C ARG A 308 -0.46 -5.21 -17.63
N ASN A 309 -1.41 -5.50 -16.75
CA ASN A 309 -1.21 -6.49 -15.69
C ASN A 309 -1.81 -7.84 -16.09
N GLY A 310 -1.00 -8.88 -15.99
CA GLY A 310 -1.37 -10.24 -16.38
C GLY A 310 -1.51 -11.18 -15.21
#